data_4f178e7b28132274c668957a19a7abe4
#
_entry.id   4f178e7b28132274c668957a19a7abe4
#
_cell.length_a   1.000
_cell.length_b   1.000
_cell.length_c   1.000
_cell.angle_alpha   90.00
_cell.angle_beta   90.00
_cell.angle_gamma   90.00
#
_symmetry.space_group_name_H-M   'P 1'
#
loop_
_entity.id
_entity.type
_entity.pdbx_description
1 polymer ?
#
loop_
_entity_poly.entity_id
_entity_poly.type
_entity_poly.pdbx_seq_one_letter_code
_entity_poly.pdbx_strand_id
1 'polypeptide(L)'
;RMARKYYLVIDGQKIVDVNNLWLPPTTSAIVELTAGKHDIEVQGERNDKPVLYWRPVSEETVFRSPVAQMLDYTVFAGNGDEVIASYRELTGPAPMMPLWSLGYIHCRERYNTQAELLENAREFRERKLPIDIIVQDWQYWGPNSNWNSMNFDNPEFPDPQKMIDHVKKKNAKIMISIWASFGPDTNPYKDLEKI
;
A
#
# COMPACT_ATOMS: atom_id res chain seq x y z
N ARG A 1 -16.05 5.65 -9.73
CA ARG A 1 -14.90 5.54 -8.82
C ARG A 1 -14.65 6.89 -8.17
N MET A 2 -14.45 6.88 -6.88
CA MET A 2 -14.08 8.05 -6.10
C MET A 2 -12.76 7.72 -5.42
N ALA A 3 -11.79 8.62 -5.55
CA ALA A 3 -10.42 8.36 -5.10
C ALA A 3 -10.13 8.87 -3.68
N ARG A 4 -11.14 9.47 -3.02
CA ARG A 4 -10.95 10.18 -1.76
C ARG A 4 -12.13 9.96 -0.82
N LYS A 5 -12.37 10.90 0.08
CA LYS A 5 -13.49 10.84 1.01
C LYS A 5 -14.81 11.00 0.28
N TYR A 6 -15.76 10.12 0.56
CA TYR A 6 -17.11 10.21 0.01
C TYR A 6 -18.13 9.49 0.89
N TYR A 7 -19.39 9.81 0.71
CA TYR A 7 -20.47 9.02 1.27
C TYR A 7 -21.56 8.74 0.23
N LEU A 8 -22.32 7.69 0.49
CA LEU A 8 -23.50 7.28 -0.25
C LEU A 8 -24.68 7.25 0.70
N VAL A 9 -25.74 7.93 0.33
CA VAL A 9 -27.03 7.92 1.02
C VAL A 9 -28.07 7.32 0.08
N ILE A 10 -28.92 6.46 0.59
CA ILE A 10 -30.09 5.93 -0.12
C ILE A 10 -31.30 6.18 0.76
N ASP A 11 -32.33 6.84 0.22
CA ASP A 11 -33.55 7.20 0.92
C ASP A 11 -33.32 7.88 2.28
N GLY A 12 -32.34 8.77 2.33
CA GLY A 12 -31.96 9.49 3.54
C GLY A 12 -31.07 8.70 4.51
N GLN A 13 -30.84 7.41 4.28
CA GLN A 13 -29.96 6.59 5.12
C GLN A 13 -28.55 6.56 4.56
N LYS A 14 -27.54 6.90 5.37
CA LYS A 14 -26.14 6.81 5.00
C LYS A 14 -25.70 5.36 4.98
N ILE A 15 -25.41 4.82 3.81
CA ILE A 15 -25.03 3.44 3.56
C ILE A 15 -23.52 3.27 3.56
N VAL A 16 -22.80 4.25 2.99
CA VAL A 16 -21.33 4.24 2.90
C VAL A 16 -20.82 5.57 3.41
N ASP A 17 -19.75 5.53 4.22
CA ASP A 17 -19.03 6.72 4.68
C ASP A 17 -17.53 6.42 4.65
N VAL A 18 -16.84 6.84 3.60
CA VAL A 18 -15.40 6.71 3.45
C VAL A 18 -14.77 8.03 3.82
N ASN A 19 -14.18 8.07 4.99
CA ASN A 19 -13.55 9.28 5.55
C ASN A 19 -12.02 9.24 5.57
N ASN A 20 -11.41 8.18 5.06
CA ASN A 20 -9.97 7.97 5.05
C ASN A 20 -9.45 7.89 3.60
N LEU A 21 -8.49 8.75 3.27
CA LEU A 21 -7.84 8.83 1.96
C LEU A 21 -7.09 7.55 1.55
N TRP A 22 -6.68 6.77 2.53
CA TRP A 22 -5.87 5.57 2.31
C TRP A 22 -6.68 4.29 2.12
N LEU A 23 -8.01 4.38 2.26
CA LEU A 23 -8.89 3.27 1.92
C LEU A 23 -8.99 3.12 0.41
N PRO A 24 -9.25 1.89 -0.09
CA PRO A 24 -9.50 1.67 -1.51
C PRO A 24 -10.58 2.61 -2.04
N PRO A 25 -10.43 3.14 -3.27
CA PRO A 25 -11.39 4.08 -3.85
C PRO A 25 -12.72 3.45 -4.23
N THR A 26 -12.91 2.18 -3.94
CA THR A 26 -14.13 1.43 -4.18
C THR A 26 -14.59 0.77 -2.89
N THR A 27 -15.88 0.89 -2.62
CA THR A 27 -16.54 0.26 -1.48
C THR A 27 -17.85 -0.36 -1.94
N SER A 28 -18.28 -1.42 -1.28
CA SER A 28 -19.58 -2.04 -1.51
C SER A 28 -20.35 -2.18 -0.20
N ALA A 29 -21.67 -2.13 -0.31
CA ALA A 29 -22.58 -2.39 0.79
C ALA A 29 -23.74 -3.24 0.29
N ILE A 30 -24.31 -4.06 1.17
CA ILE A 30 -25.55 -4.78 0.92
C ILE A 30 -26.67 -3.95 1.52
N VAL A 31 -27.71 -3.70 0.73
CA VAL A 31 -28.87 -2.94 1.14
C VAL A 31 -30.14 -3.69 0.75
N GLU A 32 -31.16 -3.61 1.59
CA GLU A 32 -32.49 -4.09 1.27
C GLU A 32 -33.34 -2.90 0.79
N LEU A 33 -33.85 -3.01 -0.43
CA LEU A 33 -34.66 -1.98 -1.05
C LEU A 33 -36.02 -2.57 -1.48
N THR A 34 -37.08 -1.80 -1.33
CA THR A 34 -38.39 -2.16 -1.87
C THR A 34 -38.42 -2.00 -3.39
N ALA A 35 -39.40 -2.55 -4.06
CA ALA A 35 -39.57 -2.31 -5.48
C ALA A 35 -40.05 -0.87 -5.70
N GLY A 36 -39.39 -0.11 -6.56
CA GLY A 36 -39.81 1.27 -6.86
C GLY A 36 -38.67 2.21 -7.16
N LYS A 37 -38.91 3.50 -6.95
CA LYS A 37 -37.91 4.55 -7.07
C LYS A 37 -37.26 4.79 -5.72
N HIS A 38 -35.96 5.01 -5.75
CA HIS A 38 -35.18 5.35 -4.57
C HIS A 38 -34.35 6.60 -4.84
N ASP A 39 -34.22 7.44 -3.84
CA ASP A 39 -33.40 8.62 -3.89
C ASP A 39 -31.95 8.25 -3.54
N ILE A 40 -31.03 8.55 -4.44
CA ILE A 40 -29.60 8.26 -4.26
C ILE A 40 -28.82 9.57 -4.25
N GLU A 41 -28.10 9.80 -3.17
CA GLU A 41 -27.19 10.92 -3.03
C GLU A 41 -25.75 10.39 -2.87
N VAL A 42 -24.84 10.91 -3.70
CA VAL A 42 -23.40 10.67 -3.56
C VAL A 42 -22.70 12.00 -3.37
N GLN A 43 -22.00 12.16 -2.27
CA GLN A 43 -21.17 13.33 -2.03
C GLN A 43 -19.70 12.91 -2.00
N GLY A 44 -18.87 13.64 -2.76
CA GLY A 44 -17.44 13.46 -2.86
C GLY A 44 -16.75 14.79 -3.15
N GLU A 45 -15.52 14.76 -3.64
CA GLU A 45 -14.78 15.95 -4.02
C GLU A 45 -15.21 16.47 -5.41
N ARG A 46 -14.99 17.78 -5.63
CA ARG A 46 -15.53 18.51 -6.81
C ARG A 46 -15.22 17.88 -8.16
N ASN A 47 -14.10 17.20 -8.29
CA ASN A 47 -13.65 16.63 -9.56
C ASN A 47 -13.88 15.13 -9.67
N ASP A 48 -14.48 14.51 -8.67
CA ASP A 48 -14.75 13.09 -8.68
C ASP A 48 -15.88 12.75 -9.66
N LYS A 49 -15.72 11.59 -10.29
CA LYS A 49 -16.74 11.01 -11.17
C LYS A 49 -17.25 9.73 -10.53
N PRO A 50 -18.30 9.82 -9.70
CA PRO A 50 -18.85 8.64 -9.05
C PRO A 50 -19.43 7.68 -10.09
N VAL A 51 -19.13 6.40 -9.91
CA VAL A 51 -19.73 5.32 -10.69
C VAL A 51 -20.33 4.32 -9.71
N LEU A 52 -21.62 4.11 -9.82
CA LEU A 52 -22.38 3.16 -9.01
C LEU A 52 -22.71 1.93 -9.84
N TYR A 53 -22.31 0.77 -9.33
CA TYR A 53 -22.75 -0.52 -9.84
C TYR A 53 -23.63 -1.19 -8.80
N TRP A 54 -24.71 -1.77 -9.23
CA TRP A 54 -25.56 -2.60 -8.38
C TRP A 54 -25.85 -3.93 -9.01
N ARG A 55 -26.11 -4.91 -8.19
CA ARG A 55 -26.57 -6.24 -8.61
C ARG A 55 -27.39 -6.87 -7.47
N PRO A 56 -28.31 -7.77 -7.79
CA PRO A 56 -28.95 -8.59 -6.76
C PRO A 56 -27.88 -9.37 -5.97
N VAL A 57 -28.13 -9.56 -4.69
CA VAL A 57 -27.32 -10.46 -3.86
C VAL A 57 -27.59 -11.88 -4.35
N SER A 58 -26.55 -12.64 -4.56
CA SER A 58 -26.61 -14.08 -4.89
C SER A 58 -25.76 -14.87 -3.92
N GLU A 59 -26.03 -16.14 -3.77
CA GLU A 59 -25.20 -17.08 -3.00
C GLU A 59 -23.93 -17.50 -3.76
N GLU A 60 -23.72 -16.98 -4.96
CA GLU A 60 -22.59 -17.31 -5.81
C GLU A 60 -21.38 -16.44 -5.47
N THR A 61 -20.21 -17.05 -5.42
CA THR A 61 -18.92 -16.36 -5.43
C THR A 61 -18.49 -16.12 -6.87
N VAL A 62 -18.37 -14.86 -7.26
CA VAL A 62 -18.04 -14.46 -8.64
C VAL A 62 -16.68 -13.80 -8.70
N PHE A 63 -15.77 -14.41 -9.45
CA PHE A 63 -14.49 -13.81 -9.85
C PHE A 63 -14.62 -13.23 -11.26
N ARG A 64 -14.22 -11.97 -11.41
CA ARG A 64 -14.28 -11.28 -12.69
C ARG A 64 -13.06 -10.42 -12.93
N SER A 65 -12.41 -10.60 -14.07
CA SER A 65 -11.39 -9.70 -14.58
C SER A 65 -11.76 -9.23 -15.99
N PRO A 66 -11.71 -7.93 -16.29
CA PRO A 66 -11.98 -7.42 -17.63
C PRO A 66 -10.81 -7.65 -18.60
N VAL A 67 -9.63 -8.02 -18.12
CA VAL A 67 -8.39 -8.09 -18.90
C VAL A 67 -7.71 -9.47 -18.88
N ALA A 68 -8.03 -10.33 -17.92
CA ALA A 68 -7.42 -11.64 -17.82
C ALA A 68 -8.07 -12.64 -18.79
N GLN A 69 -7.24 -13.40 -19.48
CA GLN A 69 -7.68 -14.52 -20.35
C GLN A 69 -7.88 -15.83 -19.57
N MET A 70 -7.33 -15.93 -18.38
CA MET A 70 -7.39 -17.10 -17.53
C MET A 70 -7.58 -16.67 -16.07
N LEU A 71 -8.30 -17.48 -15.31
CA LEU A 71 -8.42 -17.37 -13.86
C LEU A 71 -7.89 -18.66 -13.25
N ASP A 72 -6.86 -18.55 -12.44
CA ASP A 72 -6.31 -19.64 -11.65
C ASP A 72 -6.51 -19.33 -10.17
N TYR A 73 -7.11 -20.25 -9.43
CA TYR A 73 -7.41 -20.07 -8.03
C TYR A 73 -7.39 -21.38 -7.26
N THR A 74 -7.07 -21.29 -5.97
CA THR A 74 -7.12 -22.42 -5.05
C THR A 74 -8.05 -22.06 -3.90
N VAL A 75 -8.89 -23.02 -3.53
CA VAL A 75 -9.81 -22.90 -2.38
C VAL A 75 -9.33 -23.83 -1.27
N PHE A 76 -9.16 -23.28 -0.09
CA PHE A 76 -8.90 -24.05 1.12
C PHE A 76 -10.17 -24.08 1.97
N ALA A 77 -10.57 -25.26 2.42
CA ALA A 77 -11.71 -25.47 3.30
C ALA A 77 -11.23 -26.04 4.65
N GLY A 78 -11.85 -25.60 5.73
CA GLY A 78 -11.52 -26.05 7.08
C GLY A 78 -11.56 -24.92 8.11
N ASN A 79 -11.13 -25.22 9.33
CA ASN A 79 -10.88 -24.18 10.33
C ASN A 79 -9.60 -23.39 10.01
N GLY A 80 -9.31 -22.34 10.78
CA GLY A 80 -8.16 -21.46 10.50
C GLY A 80 -6.82 -22.19 10.45
N ASP A 81 -6.58 -23.12 11.34
CA ASP A 81 -5.32 -23.87 11.40
C ASP A 81 -5.19 -24.83 10.21
N GLU A 82 -6.26 -25.50 9.81
CA GLU A 82 -6.31 -26.39 8.63
C GLU A 82 -6.08 -25.62 7.34
N VAL A 83 -6.68 -24.45 7.18
CA VAL A 83 -6.50 -23.57 6.02
C VAL A 83 -5.04 -23.09 5.94
N ILE A 84 -4.45 -22.65 7.03
CA ILE A 84 -3.05 -22.22 7.08
C ILE A 84 -2.10 -23.39 6.80
N ALA A 85 -2.37 -24.58 7.35
CA ALA A 85 -1.58 -25.77 7.11
C ALA A 85 -1.58 -26.15 5.62
N SER A 86 -2.77 -26.22 5.00
CA SER A 86 -2.92 -26.52 3.57
C SER A 86 -2.28 -25.47 2.67
N TYR A 87 -2.41 -24.19 3.02
CA TYR A 87 -1.72 -23.11 2.31
C TYR A 87 -0.19 -23.28 2.37
N ARG A 88 0.36 -23.62 3.54
CA ARG A 88 1.81 -23.82 3.71
C ARG A 88 2.30 -25.11 3.04
N GLU A 89 1.49 -26.13 2.93
CA GLU A 89 1.81 -27.33 2.15
C GLU A 89 1.99 -26.97 0.67
N LEU A 90 1.11 -26.12 0.14
CA LEU A 90 1.16 -25.66 -1.25
C LEU A 90 2.31 -24.69 -1.52
N THR A 91 2.55 -23.72 -0.63
CA THR A 91 3.49 -22.60 -0.84
C THR A 91 4.84 -22.80 -0.17
N GLY A 92 5.00 -23.84 0.64
CA GLY A 92 6.18 -24.09 1.45
C GLY A 92 6.18 -23.40 2.81
N PRO A 93 7.13 -23.75 3.70
CA PRO A 93 7.25 -23.19 5.01
C PRO A 93 7.71 -21.72 4.95
N ALA A 94 7.22 -20.89 5.88
CA ALA A 94 7.73 -19.53 6.03
C ALA A 94 9.21 -19.58 6.45
N PRO A 95 10.09 -18.74 5.85
CA PRO A 95 11.48 -18.67 6.25
C PRO A 95 11.62 -18.09 7.67
N MET A 96 12.66 -18.50 8.37
CA MET A 96 13.01 -17.90 9.65
C MET A 96 13.44 -16.45 9.43
N MET A 97 12.76 -15.53 10.10
CA MET A 97 13.11 -14.11 10.04
C MET A 97 14.41 -13.85 10.82
N PRO A 98 15.31 -12.99 10.32
CA PRO A 98 16.50 -12.61 11.06
C PRO A 98 16.13 -11.80 12.31
N LEU A 99 16.87 -11.99 13.41
CA LEU A 99 16.56 -11.39 14.71
C LEU A 99 16.40 -9.86 14.64
N TRP A 100 17.22 -9.17 13.85
CA TRP A 100 17.12 -7.71 13.70
C TRP A 100 15.81 -7.22 13.07
N SER A 101 15.08 -8.06 12.33
CA SER A 101 13.78 -7.70 11.77
C SER A 101 12.65 -7.70 12.81
N LEU A 102 12.90 -8.27 13.99
CA LEU A 102 12.00 -8.27 15.14
C LEU A 102 12.31 -7.15 16.14
N GLY A 103 13.34 -6.33 15.85
CA GLY A 103 13.75 -5.22 16.68
C GLY A 103 12.99 -3.92 16.37
N TYR A 104 13.55 -2.79 16.81
CA TYR A 104 12.89 -1.49 16.62
C TYR A 104 13.12 -0.96 15.21
N ILE A 105 12.02 -0.77 14.49
CA ILE A 105 11.97 -0.17 13.14
C ILE A 105 11.47 1.26 13.29
N HIS A 106 12.37 2.24 13.08
CA HIS A 106 12.03 3.64 13.15
C HIS A 106 11.59 4.17 11.80
N CYS A 107 10.35 4.57 11.70
CA CYS A 107 9.76 5.23 10.52
C CYS A 107 9.14 6.56 10.93
N ARG A 108 9.36 7.57 10.14
CA ARG A 108 8.54 8.78 10.07
C ARG A 108 8.16 8.96 8.60
N GLU A 109 7.13 9.72 8.29
CA GLU A 109 6.60 9.83 6.93
C GLU A 109 7.73 9.86 5.87
N ARG A 110 8.78 10.67 6.08
CA ARG A 110 10.04 10.62 5.35
C ARG A 110 11.11 11.48 6.00
N TYR A 111 12.35 11.24 5.62
CA TYR A 111 13.45 12.17 5.76
C TYR A 111 13.59 12.95 4.46
N ASN A 112 13.72 14.27 4.55
CA ASN A 112 13.83 15.11 3.36
C ASN A 112 15.23 15.08 2.75
N THR A 113 16.26 14.84 3.57
CA THR A 113 17.64 14.81 3.15
C THR A 113 18.39 13.61 3.74
N GLN A 114 19.46 13.21 3.07
CA GLN A 114 20.42 12.23 3.57
C GLN A 114 21.01 12.66 4.94
N ALA A 115 21.31 13.93 5.10
CA ALA A 115 21.85 14.47 6.34
C ALA A 115 20.89 14.30 7.52
N GLU A 116 19.60 14.56 7.31
CA GLU A 116 18.56 14.39 8.33
C GLU A 116 18.43 12.92 8.77
N LEU A 117 18.47 11.97 7.82
CA LEU A 117 18.43 10.54 8.13
C LEU A 117 19.64 10.12 8.95
N LEU A 118 20.84 10.54 8.54
CA LEU A 118 22.08 10.20 9.23
C LEU A 118 22.14 10.79 10.64
N GLU A 119 21.65 12.01 10.81
CA GLU A 119 21.57 12.68 12.11
C GLU A 119 20.65 11.91 13.06
N ASN A 120 19.47 11.50 12.60
CA ASN A 120 18.58 10.68 13.42
C ASN A 120 19.22 9.35 13.83
N ALA A 121 19.86 8.66 12.90
CA ALA A 121 20.58 7.43 13.22
C ALA A 121 21.74 7.64 14.22
N ARG A 122 22.39 8.82 14.18
CA ARG A 122 23.41 9.23 15.14
C ARG A 122 22.80 9.44 16.52
N GLU A 123 21.72 10.21 16.61
CA GLU A 123 21.07 10.53 17.88
C GLU A 123 20.56 9.27 18.63
N PHE A 124 19.99 8.30 17.93
CA PHE A 124 19.58 7.04 18.55
C PHE A 124 20.74 6.38 19.29
N ARG A 125 21.93 6.35 18.68
CA ARG A 125 23.12 5.74 19.29
C ARG A 125 23.69 6.57 20.43
N GLU A 126 23.76 7.88 20.28
CA GLU A 126 24.26 8.77 21.34
C GLU A 126 23.38 8.75 22.57
N ARG A 127 22.07 8.69 22.37
CA ARG A 127 21.09 8.55 23.47
C ARG A 127 20.99 7.13 24.00
N LYS A 128 21.74 6.18 23.46
CA LYS A 128 21.70 4.76 23.81
C LYS A 128 20.31 4.12 23.65
N LEU A 129 19.55 4.62 22.68
CA LEU A 129 18.25 4.03 22.31
C LEU A 129 18.45 2.90 21.31
N PRO A 130 17.74 1.79 21.45
CA PRO A 130 17.79 0.71 20.48
C PRO A 130 17.19 1.15 19.15
N ILE A 131 17.83 0.73 18.05
CA ILE A 131 17.31 0.85 16.69
C ILE A 131 17.97 -0.24 15.84
N ASP A 132 17.17 -0.97 15.10
CA ASP A 132 17.63 -2.00 14.18
C ASP A 132 17.47 -1.57 12.72
N ILE A 133 16.40 -0.84 12.43
CA ILE A 133 16.09 -0.35 11.08
C ILE A 133 15.66 1.12 11.15
N ILE A 134 16.20 1.92 10.23
CA ILE A 134 15.69 3.26 9.93
C ILE A 134 15.06 3.25 8.54
N VAL A 135 13.84 3.75 8.41
CA VAL A 135 13.10 3.73 7.15
C VAL A 135 13.24 5.06 6.43
N GLN A 136 13.79 5.01 5.21
CA GLN A 136 13.62 6.09 4.24
C GLN A 136 12.34 5.80 3.47
N ASP A 137 11.29 6.55 3.77
CA ASP A 137 10.01 6.41 3.09
C ASP A 137 10.06 7.10 1.71
N TRP A 138 8.97 7.53 1.18
CA TRP A 138 8.82 8.06 -0.17
C TRP A 138 9.69 9.31 -0.47
N GLN A 139 9.70 9.74 -1.74
CA GLN A 139 10.43 10.90 -2.29
C GLN A 139 11.97 10.83 -2.28
N TYR A 140 12.61 9.71 -1.96
CA TYR A 140 14.02 9.53 -2.25
C TYR A 140 14.32 9.53 -3.77
N TRP A 141 13.31 9.31 -4.58
CA TRP A 141 13.33 9.42 -6.05
C TRP A 141 13.15 10.84 -6.59
N GLY A 142 12.91 11.85 -5.74
CA GLY A 142 12.68 13.23 -6.15
C GLY A 142 11.21 13.57 -6.43
N PRO A 143 10.89 14.28 -7.51
CA PRO A 143 9.54 14.74 -7.79
C PRO A 143 8.56 13.60 -8.10
N ASN A 144 7.26 13.91 -7.99
CA ASN A 144 6.20 12.91 -8.24
C ASN A 144 6.16 12.35 -9.67
N SER A 145 6.74 13.04 -10.66
CA SER A 145 6.94 12.50 -12.01
C SER A 145 7.81 11.25 -12.01
N ASN A 146 8.76 11.17 -11.06
CA ASN A 146 9.63 10.02 -10.86
C ASN A 146 9.08 9.04 -9.83
N TRP A 147 7.79 9.07 -9.55
CA TRP A 147 7.16 8.24 -8.52
C TRP A 147 7.65 6.80 -8.60
N ASN A 148 8.28 6.36 -7.50
CA ASN A 148 8.78 4.99 -7.33
C ASN A 148 9.77 4.55 -8.43
N SER A 149 10.69 5.43 -8.86
CA SER A 149 11.70 5.13 -9.88
C SER A 149 12.67 4.01 -9.49
N MET A 150 12.63 3.55 -8.23
CA MET A 150 13.55 2.57 -7.63
C MET A 150 15.00 3.07 -7.47
N ASN A 151 15.22 4.36 -7.70
CA ASN A 151 16.52 5.00 -7.59
C ASN A 151 16.49 6.16 -6.60
N PHE A 152 17.65 6.51 -6.03
CA PHE A 152 17.85 7.74 -5.28
C PHE A 152 18.15 8.88 -6.24
N ASP A 153 17.13 9.33 -6.97
CA ASP A 153 17.24 10.40 -7.97
C ASP A 153 17.06 11.81 -7.35
N ASN A 154 16.73 11.87 -6.07
CA ASN A 154 16.62 13.13 -5.33
C ASN A 154 18.03 13.64 -4.97
N PRO A 155 18.43 14.87 -5.42
CA PRO A 155 19.73 15.44 -5.13
C PRO A 155 20.01 15.65 -3.63
N GLU A 156 18.98 15.66 -2.78
CA GLU A 156 19.12 15.69 -1.33
C GLU A 156 19.67 14.39 -0.73
N PHE A 157 19.82 13.33 -1.56
CA PHE A 157 20.49 12.07 -1.23
C PHE A 157 21.72 11.88 -2.13
N PRO A 158 22.76 12.69 -2.00
CA PRO A 158 23.88 12.77 -2.96
C PRO A 158 24.74 11.51 -2.99
N ASP A 159 24.77 10.74 -1.92
CA ASP A 159 25.60 9.50 -1.84
C ASP A 159 24.87 8.42 -1.03
N PRO A 160 23.91 7.74 -1.65
CA PRO A 160 23.10 6.71 -0.98
C PRO A 160 23.96 5.54 -0.47
N GLN A 161 25.02 5.16 -1.19
CA GLN A 161 25.88 4.08 -0.77
C GLN A 161 26.63 4.42 0.52
N LYS A 162 27.19 5.63 0.60
CA LYS A 162 27.85 6.11 1.82
C LYS A 162 26.88 6.25 2.98
N MET A 163 25.64 6.67 2.71
CA MET A 163 24.57 6.72 3.70
C MET A 163 24.29 5.33 4.28
N ILE A 164 24.11 4.33 3.43
CA ILE A 164 23.87 2.94 3.83
C ILE A 164 25.04 2.42 4.66
N ASP A 165 26.28 2.66 4.21
CA ASP A 165 27.48 2.20 4.91
C ASP A 165 27.65 2.87 6.27
N HIS A 166 27.27 4.14 6.40
CA HIS A 166 27.30 4.86 7.67
C HIS A 166 26.29 4.27 8.68
N VAL A 167 25.09 3.97 8.24
CA VAL A 167 24.07 3.34 9.09
C VAL A 167 24.47 1.93 9.49
N LYS A 168 25.05 1.15 8.54
CA LYS A 168 25.60 -0.19 8.84
C LYS A 168 26.71 -0.15 9.89
N LYS A 169 27.61 0.84 9.85
CA LYS A 169 28.66 1.03 10.87
C LYS A 169 28.08 1.31 12.26
N LYS A 170 26.86 1.78 12.33
CA LYS A 170 26.11 1.97 13.58
C LYS A 170 25.31 0.73 14.00
N ASN A 171 25.55 -0.39 13.35
CA ASN A 171 24.82 -1.65 13.58
C ASN A 171 23.30 -1.49 13.42
N ALA A 172 22.90 -0.79 12.35
CA ALA A 172 21.51 -0.64 11.93
C ALA A 172 21.40 -0.85 10.41
N LYS A 173 20.20 -0.94 9.90
CA LYS A 173 19.91 -1.14 8.48
C LYS A 173 19.01 -0.01 7.97
N ILE A 174 19.06 0.26 6.67
CA ILE A 174 18.11 1.13 5.99
C ILE A 174 17.07 0.25 5.27
N MET A 175 15.83 0.63 5.41
CA MET A 175 14.71 0.10 4.64
C MET A 175 14.16 1.23 3.78
N ILE A 176 13.82 0.96 2.52
CA ILE A 176 13.16 1.91 1.63
C ILE A 176 11.71 1.49 1.39
N SER A 177 10.85 2.49 1.18
CA SER A 177 9.47 2.28 0.78
C SER A 177 9.37 2.02 -0.72
N ILE A 178 8.59 1.02 -1.10
CA ILE A 178 8.33 0.65 -2.49
C ILE A 178 6.82 0.55 -2.69
N TRP A 179 6.32 1.20 -3.75
CA TRP A 179 4.91 1.19 -4.12
C TRP A 179 4.67 0.29 -5.32
N ALA A 180 3.45 -0.22 -5.45
CA ALA A 180 3.03 -1.04 -6.59
C ALA A 180 2.55 -0.19 -7.79
N SER A 181 3.01 1.05 -7.89
CA SER A 181 2.69 1.98 -8.99
C SER A 181 3.93 2.77 -9.36
N PHE A 182 4.05 3.16 -10.63
CA PHE A 182 5.22 3.83 -11.15
C PHE A 182 4.81 5.09 -11.91
N GLY A 183 5.62 6.14 -11.78
CA GLY A 183 5.47 7.35 -12.59
C GLY A 183 5.76 7.07 -14.07
N PRO A 184 5.06 7.72 -15.01
CA PRO A 184 5.16 7.41 -16.45
C PRO A 184 6.55 7.68 -17.03
N ASP A 185 7.34 8.52 -16.40
CA ASP A 185 8.69 8.86 -16.88
C ASP A 185 9.76 7.89 -16.38
N THR A 186 9.41 6.99 -15.46
CA THR A 186 10.34 6.05 -14.85
C THR A 186 10.67 4.85 -15.75
N ASN A 187 11.87 4.28 -15.60
CA ASN A 187 12.24 3.08 -16.32
C ASN A 187 11.34 1.87 -15.99
N PRO A 188 10.98 1.60 -14.72
CA PRO A 188 10.04 0.52 -14.43
C PRO A 188 8.71 0.63 -15.16
N TYR A 189 8.16 1.85 -15.29
CA TYR A 189 6.92 2.06 -16.05
C TYR A 189 7.12 1.71 -17.52
N LYS A 190 8.16 2.28 -18.17
CA LYS A 190 8.48 2.05 -19.59
C LYS A 190 8.78 0.59 -19.91
N ASP A 191 9.33 -0.15 -18.96
CA ASP A 191 9.60 -1.57 -19.16
C ASP A 191 8.32 -2.41 -19.04
N LEU A 192 7.40 -2.05 -18.16
CA LEU A 192 6.08 -2.68 -18.06
C LEU A 192 5.17 -2.39 -19.26
N GLU A 193 5.31 -1.24 -19.93
CA GLU A 193 4.56 -0.94 -21.15
C GLU A 193 4.94 -1.80 -22.35
N LYS A 194 6.08 -2.49 -22.31
CA LYS A 194 6.56 -3.35 -23.40
C LYS A 194 6.04 -4.79 -23.32
N ILE A 195 5.41 -5.16 -22.19
CA ILE A 195 4.84 -6.48 -21.93
C ILE A 195 3.37 -6.53 -22.34
#